data_74265303e2f52a9f107221c09652f893
#
_entry.id   74265303e2f52a9f107221c09652f893
#
_cell.length_a   1.000
_cell.length_b   1.000
_cell.length_c   1.000
_cell.angle_alpha   90.00
_cell.angle_beta   90.00
_cell.angle_gamma   90.00
#
_symmetry.space_group_name_H-M   'P 1'
#
loop_
_entity.id
_entity.type
_entity.pdbx_description
1 polymer ?
#
loop_
_entity_poly.entity_id
_entity_poly.type
_entity_poly.pdbx_seq_one_letter_code
_entity_poly.pdbx_strand_id
1 'polypeptide(L)'
;MMSEIPKSHPRYNSLISRERLVQASKDGLLAESAMIAHGRGEAFDYLLGEKTSASALKSIKEVAKRLKRAKNPVISINGNTAVLAGEDLIKIAATISCPIEINIYYRTPLRVSKLLNLMNKYKQKISKEEVPEKWKAE
;
A
#
# COMPACT_ATOMS: atom_id res chain seq x y z
N MET A 1 -13.77 3.76 16.33
CA MET A 1 -15.07 3.19 15.92
C MET A 1 -14.92 2.73 14.49
N MET A 2 -14.99 1.44 14.22
CA MET A 2 -15.05 0.94 12.84
C MET A 2 -16.43 1.32 12.29
N SER A 3 -16.47 1.79 11.05
CA SER A 3 -17.70 2.28 10.45
C SER A 3 -18.75 1.17 10.30
N GLU A 4 -20.00 1.59 10.40
CA GLU A 4 -21.18 0.74 10.18
C GLU A 4 -21.47 0.52 8.68
N ILE A 5 -20.43 0.53 7.83
CA ILE A 5 -20.63 0.32 6.39
C ILE A 5 -21.01 -1.15 6.17
N PRO A 6 -22.20 -1.43 5.65
CA PRO A 6 -22.60 -2.80 5.38
C PRO A 6 -21.75 -3.41 4.27
N LYS A 7 -21.36 -4.67 4.45
CA LYS A 7 -20.56 -5.40 3.43
C LYS A 7 -21.26 -5.50 2.07
N SER A 8 -22.57 -5.36 2.04
CA SER A 8 -23.38 -5.33 0.80
C SER A 8 -23.30 -4.00 0.06
N HIS A 9 -22.68 -2.96 0.63
CA HIS A 9 -22.56 -1.67 -0.04
C HIS A 9 -21.72 -1.80 -1.33
N PRO A 10 -22.19 -1.32 -2.49
CA PRO A 10 -21.47 -1.47 -3.76
C PRO A 10 -20.03 -0.96 -3.74
N ARG A 11 -19.75 0.08 -2.95
CA ARG A 11 -18.42 0.69 -2.79
C ARG A 11 -17.76 0.34 -1.44
N TYR A 12 -18.10 -0.80 -0.85
CA TYR A 12 -17.59 -1.20 0.47
C TYR A 12 -16.06 -1.12 0.55
N ASN A 13 -15.35 -1.74 -0.39
CA ASN A 13 -13.88 -1.77 -0.39
C ASN A 13 -13.25 -0.38 -0.51
N SER A 14 -13.81 0.48 -1.34
CA SER A 14 -13.38 1.86 -1.52
C SER A 14 -13.54 2.66 -0.23
N LEU A 15 -14.69 2.53 0.43
CA LEU A 15 -14.99 3.22 1.68
C LEU A 15 -14.10 2.75 2.83
N ILE A 16 -13.85 1.45 2.96
CA ILE A 16 -12.92 0.90 3.96
C ILE A 16 -11.49 1.39 3.73
N SER A 17 -11.05 1.44 2.48
CA SER A 17 -9.73 1.99 2.14
C SER A 17 -9.61 3.46 2.56
N ARG A 18 -10.65 4.25 2.30
CA ARG A 18 -10.71 5.64 2.73
C ARG A 18 -10.65 5.79 4.25
N GLU A 19 -11.37 4.97 4.99
CA GLU A 19 -11.34 5.00 6.47
C GLU A 19 -9.96 4.68 7.04
N ARG A 20 -9.28 3.70 6.47
CA ARG A 20 -7.88 3.38 6.84
C ARG A 20 -6.97 4.59 6.66
N LEU A 21 -7.11 5.34 5.57
CA LEU A 21 -6.33 6.56 5.34
C LEU A 21 -6.73 7.71 6.28
N VAL A 22 -8.02 7.87 6.57
CA VAL A 22 -8.49 8.87 7.55
C VAL A 22 -7.90 8.58 8.92
N GLN A 23 -7.90 7.33 9.36
CA GLN A 23 -7.28 6.95 10.63
C GLN A 23 -5.77 7.20 10.62
N ALA A 24 -5.07 6.78 9.56
CA ALA A 24 -3.64 7.01 9.41
C ALA A 24 -3.27 8.51 9.40
N SER A 25 -4.13 9.36 8.85
CA SER A 25 -3.96 10.82 8.90
C SER A 25 -4.07 11.33 10.33
N LYS A 26 -5.08 10.88 11.10
CA LYS A 26 -5.23 11.23 12.52
C LYS A 26 -4.03 10.77 13.37
N ASP A 27 -3.48 9.62 13.03
CA ASP A 27 -2.28 9.06 13.69
C ASP A 27 -0.98 9.77 13.26
N GLY A 28 -1.05 10.75 12.34
CA GLY A 28 0.10 11.53 11.87
C GLY A 28 1.04 10.78 10.93
N LEU A 29 0.57 9.69 10.31
CA LEU A 29 1.29 8.96 9.27
C LEU A 29 1.24 9.69 7.93
N LEU A 30 0.16 10.44 7.66
CA LEU A 30 -0.10 11.09 6.39
C LEU A 30 -0.14 12.61 6.52
N ALA A 31 0.24 13.31 5.45
CA ALA A 31 -0.05 14.72 5.29
C ALA A 31 -1.49 14.92 4.82
N GLU A 32 -2.08 16.11 5.06
CA GLU A 32 -3.46 16.42 4.63
C GLU A 32 -3.67 16.24 3.12
N SER A 33 -2.67 16.62 2.31
CA SER A 33 -2.68 16.43 0.87
C SER A 33 -2.83 14.96 0.41
N ALA A 34 -2.51 14.01 1.27
CA ALA A 34 -2.67 12.59 0.99
C ALA A 34 -4.14 12.20 0.76
N MET A 35 -5.06 12.86 1.49
CA MET A 35 -6.50 12.64 1.33
C MET A 35 -7.03 13.24 0.03
N ILE A 36 -6.46 14.36 -0.42
CA ILE A 36 -6.79 14.97 -1.73
C ILE A 36 -6.36 14.03 -2.86
N ALA A 37 -5.14 13.50 -2.79
CA ALA A 37 -4.62 12.55 -3.79
C ALA A 37 -5.46 11.27 -3.83
N HIS A 38 -5.84 10.74 -2.66
CA HIS A 38 -6.72 9.57 -2.58
C HIS A 38 -8.09 9.84 -3.21
N GLY A 39 -8.72 10.98 -2.91
CA GLY A 39 -10.03 11.33 -3.46
C GLY A 39 -10.02 11.46 -5.00
N ARG A 40 -8.91 11.91 -5.59
CA ARG A 40 -8.76 11.91 -7.05
C ARG A 40 -8.68 10.48 -7.60
N GLY A 41 -7.92 9.59 -6.98
CA GLY A 41 -7.85 8.18 -7.36
C GLY A 41 -9.21 7.48 -7.22
N GLU A 42 -9.91 7.74 -6.13
CA GLU A 42 -11.26 7.22 -5.86
C GLU A 42 -12.29 7.65 -6.91
N ALA A 43 -12.21 8.90 -7.38
CA ALA A 43 -13.05 9.38 -8.48
C ALA A 43 -12.77 8.64 -9.79
N PHE A 44 -11.50 8.36 -10.10
CA PHE A 44 -11.13 7.55 -11.26
C PHE A 44 -11.65 6.12 -11.15
N ASP A 45 -11.50 5.48 -10.01
CA ASP A 45 -12.00 4.12 -9.76
C ASP A 45 -13.51 4.04 -9.96
N TYR A 46 -14.24 5.03 -9.46
CA TYR A 46 -15.68 5.12 -9.67
C TYR A 46 -16.05 5.19 -11.15
N LEU A 47 -15.38 6.04 -11.93
CA LEU A 47 -15.61 6.20 -13.37
C LEU A 47 -15.26 4.94 -14.16
N LEU A 48 -14.24 4.18 -13.73
CA LEU A 48 -13.81 2.94 -14.37
C LEU A 48 -14.57 1.69 -13.86
N GLY A 49 -15.49 1.85 -12.92
CA GLY A 49 -16.33 0.77 -12.37
C GLY A 49 -15.65 -0.05 -11.26
N GLU A 50 -14.69 0.54 -10.55
CA GLU A 50 -13.98 -0.04 -9.38
C GLU A 50 -13.42 -1.44 -9.65
N LYS A 51 -12.87 -1.65 -10.84
CA LYS A 51 -12.25 -2.91 -11.28
C LYS A 51 -10.98 -2.67 -12.07
N THR A 52 -10.05 -3.60 -11.97
CA THR A 52 -8.83 -3.58 -12.77
C THR A 52 -9.19 -3.73 -14.26
N SER A 53 -8.92 -2.70 -15.06
CA SER A 53 -9.14 -2.75 -16.51
C SER A 53 -8.21 -3.74 -17.20
N ALA A 54 -8.56 -4.16 -18.42
CA ALA A 54 -7.71 -5.07 -19.20
C ALA A 54 -6.31 -4.48 -19.47
N SER A 55 -6.23 -3.17 -19.74
CA SER A 55 -4.96 -2.46 -19.93
C SER A 55 -4.13 -2.41 -18.64
N ALA A 56 -4.76 -2.14 -17.50
CA ALA A 56 -4.09 -2.16 -16.20
C ALA A 56 -3.56 -3.56 -15.85
N LEU A 57 -4.35 -4.61 -16.10
CA LEU A 57 -3.90 -5.98 -15.88
C LEU A 57 -2.69 -6.36 -16.75
N LYS A 58 -2.68 -5.91 -18.02
CA LYS A 58 -1.52 -6.08 -18.90
C LYS A 58 -0.27 -5.38 -18.35
N SER A 59 -0.43 -4.15 -17.85
CA SER A 59 0.66 -3.37 -17.23
C SER A 59 1.19 -4.05 -15.96
N ILE A 60 0.32 -4.56 -15.10
CA ILE A 60 0.71 -5.30 -13.89
C ILE A 60 1.56 -6.53 -14.25
N LYS A 61 1.15 -7.32 -15.25
CA LYS A 61 1.92 -8.47 -15.72
C LYS A 61 3.30 -8.08 -16.26
N GLU A 62 3.39 -6.97 -16.98
CA GLU A 62 4.66 -6.47 -17.50
C GLU A 62 5.57 -5.97 -16.37
N VAL A 63 5.04 -5.22 -15.40
CA VAL A 63 5.79 -4.78 -14.21
C VAL A 63 6.36 -5.98 -13.45
N ALA A 64 5.56 -7.01 -13.21
CA ALA A 64 6.02 -8.22 -12.52
C ALA A 64 7.19 -8.91 -13.25
N LYS A 65 7.14 -8.97 -14.59
CA LYS A 65 8.24 -9.52 -15.40
C LYS A 65 9.51 -8.67 -15.29
N ARG A 66 9.38 -7.34 -15.34
CA ARG A 66 10.51 -6.42 -15.23
C ARG A 66 11.16 -6.48 -13.86
N LEU A 67 10.37 -6.48 -12.78
CA LEU A 67 10.89 -6.60 -11.42
C LEU A 67 11.68 -7.89 -11.23
N LYS A 68 11.18 -9.03 -11.73
CA LYS A 68 11.90 -10.32 -11.66
C LYS A 68 13.22 -10.36 -12.43
N ARG A 69 13.37 -9.54 -13.48
CA ARG A 69 14.58 -9.49 -14.32
C ARG A 69 15.54 -8.39 -13.91
N ALA A 70 15.10 -7.44 -13.10
CA ALA A 70 15.93 -6.33 -12.68
C ALA A 70 17.08 -6.80 -11.80
N LYS A 71 18.27 -6.26 -12.05
CA LYS A 71 19.48 -6.59 -11.25
C LYS A 71 19.44 -5.90 -9.89
N ASN A 72 18.94 -4.68 -9.83
CA ASN A 72 18.87 -3.85 -8.63
C ASN A 72 17.48 -3.19 -8.54
N PRO A 73 16.41 -3.97 -8.31
CA PRO A 73 15.09 -3.40 -8.14
C PRO A 73 14.99 -2.67 -6.80
N VAL A 74 14.13 -1.66 -6.74
CA VAL A 74 13.75 -0.98 -5.51
C VAL A 74 12.26 -0.69 -5.54
N ILE A 75 11.58 -0.83 -4.41
CA ILE A 75 10.18 -0.45 -4.24
C ILE A 75 10.13 0.86 -3.48
N SER A 76 9.70 1.93 -4.16
CA SER A 76 9.57 3.27 -3.59
C SER A 76 8.11 3.53 -3.23
N ILE A 77 7.82 3.80 -1.95
CA ILE A 77 6.45 3.95 -1.45
C ILE A 77 6.21 5.31 -0.80
N ASN A 78 5.03 5.86 -1.00
CA ASN A 78 4.53 7.02 -0.27
C ASN A 78 3.64 6.60 0.92
N GLY A 79 3.14 7.58 1.67
CA GLY A 79 2.33 7.31 2.85
C GLY A 79 1.04 6.54 2.55
N ASN A 80 0.29 6.91 1.52
CA ASN A 80 -0.95 6.22 1.14
C ASN A 80 -0.67 4.77 0.75
N THR A 81 0.38 4.54 -0.03
CA THR A 81 0.79 3.20 -0.45
C THR A 81 1.22 2.36 0.75
N ALA A 82 1.99 2.92 1.70
CA ALA A 82 2.37 2.22 2.91
C ALA A 82 1.17 1.75 3.73
N VAL A 83 0.14 2.61 3.87
CA VAL A 83 -1.07 2.29 4.64
C VAL A 83 -1.96 1.27 3.94
N LEU A 84 -2.13 1.38 2.63
CA LEU A 84 -3.10 0.55 1.89
C LEU A 84 -2.51 -0.77 1.39
N ALA A 85 -1.24 -0.79 1.00
CA ALA A 85 -0.59 -1.93 0.34
C ALA A 85 0.76 -2.32 0.97
N GLY A 86 1.15 -1.74 2.09
CA GLY A 86 2.47 -1.95 2.69
C GLY A 86 2.78 -3.41 2.99
N GLU A 87 1.81 -4.16 3.50
CA GLU A 87 1.96 -5.59 3.79
C GLU A 87 2.24 -6.42 2.52
N ASP A 88 1.48 -6.18 1.45
CA ASP A 88 1.68 -6.89 0.18
C ASP A 88 3.02 -6.51 -0.48
N LEU A 89 3.43 -5.26 -0.34
CA LEU A 89 4.72 -4.80 -0.88
C LEU A 89 5.90 -5.41 -0.13
N ILE A 90 5.79 -5.66 1.17
CA ILE A 90 6.81 -6.42 1.91
C ILE A 90 6.90 -7.86 1.39
N LYS A 91 5.77 -8.51 1.14
CA LYS A 91 5.74 -9.86 0.55
C LYS A 91 6.41 -9.88 -0.84
N ILE A 92 6.13 -8.89 -1.68
CA ILE A 92 6.78 -8.75 -2.99
C ILE A 92 8.28 -8.52 -2.82
N ALA A 93 8.68 -7.59 -1.96
CA ALA A 93 10.09 -7.29 -1.71
C ALA A 93 10.87 -8.51 -1.23
N ALA A 94 10.31 -9.29 -0.31
CA ALA A 94 10.91 -10.54 0.16
C ALA A 94 11.04 -11.57 -0.98
N THR A 95 10.02 -11.67 -1.86
CA THR A 95 10.02 -12.61 -2.98
C THR A 95 11.13 -12.33 -4.01
N ILE A 96 11.44 -11.06 -4.25
CA ILE A 96 12.44 -10.64 -5.25
C ILE A 96 13.73 -10.10 -4.61
N SER A 97 13.86 -10.20 -3.29
CA SER A 97 15.02 -9.74 -2.51
C SER A 97 15.40 -8.29 -2.82
N CYS A 98 14.41 -7.38 -2.75
CA CYS A 98 14.65 -5.96 -3.02
C CYS A 98 14.35 -5.08 -1.81
N PRO A 99 15.05 -3.94 -1.66
CA PRO A 99 14.77 -2.97 -0.62
C PRO A 99 13.47 -2.21 -0.89
N ILE A 100 12.84 -1.76 0.20
CA ILE A 100 11.74 -0.79 0.16
C ILE A 100 12.25 0.53 0.71
N GLU A 101 12.04 1.63 -0.01
CA GLU A 101 12.30 2.97 0.49
C GLU A 101 11.00 3.72 0.79
N ILE A 102 10.99 4.51 1.84
CA ILE A 102 9.92 5.44 2.16
C ILE A 102 10.25 6.79 1.52
N ASN A 103 9.49 7.13 0.49
CA ASN A 103 9.65 8.36 -0.28
C ASN A 103 8.39 9.20 -0.17
N ILE A 104 8.43 10.22 0.69
CA ILE A 104 7.29 11.11 0.99
C ILE A 104 7.64 12.55 0.69
N TYR A 105 6.74 13.26 0.02
CA TYR A 105 6.95 14.65 -0.37
C TYR A 105 7.00 15.58 0.86
N TYR A 106 6.01 15.53 1.72
CA TYR A 106 5.96 16.32 2.97
C TYR A 106 6.70 15.60 4.09
N ARG A 107 8.03 15.56 3.95
CA ARG A 107 8.92 14.78 4.81
C ARG A 107 9.15 15.50 6.14
N THR A 108 8.81 14.84 7.24
CA THR A 108 9.23 15.19 8.60
C THR A 108 9.86 13.97 9.28
N PRO A 109 10.84 14.16 10.19
CA PRO A 109 11.46 13.04 10.90
C PRO A 109 10.42 12.16 11.61
N LEU A 110 9.43 12.79 12.26
CA LEU A 110 8.36 12.08 12.96
C LEU A 110 7.52 11.22 12.01
N ARG A 111 7.13 11.76 10.86
CA ARG A 111 6.31 11.03 9.88
C ARG A 111 7.08 9.86 9.27
N VAL A 112 8.35 10.05 8.95
CA VAL A 112 9.22 8.97 8.46
C VAL A 112 9.33 7.87 9.51
N SER A 113 9.61 8.22 10.78
CA SER A 113 9.69 7.25 11.87
C SER A 113 8.38 6.45 12.05
N LYS A 114 7.23 7.12 11.99
CA LYS A 114 5.92 6.45 12.08
C LYS A 114 5.68 5.49 10.93
N LEU A 115 6.03 5.85 9.70
CA LEU A 115 5.91 4.99 8.53
C LEU A 115 6.86 3.79 8.58
N LEU A 116 8.10 3.99 9.02
CA LEU A 116 9.05 2.90 9.26
C LEU A 116 8.53 1.92 10.32
N ASN A 117 7.97 2.45 11.41
CA ASN A 117 7.38 1.61 12.46
C ASN A 117 6.17 0.81 11.93
N LEU A 118 5.34 1.41 11.06
CA LEU A 118 4.24 0.71 10.41
C LEU A 118 4.76 -0.45 9.53
N MET A 119 5.76 -0.19 8.68
CA MET A 119 6.35 -1.21 7.82
C MET A 119 7.01 -2.34 8.63
N ASN A 120 7.69 -2.01 9.72
CA ASN A 120 8.27 -3.00 10.63
C ASN A 120 7.20 -3.87 11.31
N LYS A 121 6.03 -3.29 11.68
CA LYS A 121 4.91 -4.07 12.20
C LYS A 121 4.39 -5.07 11.16
N TYR A 122 4.27 -4.67 9.90
CA TYR A 122 3.88 -5.57 8.81
C TYR A 122 4.91 -6.69 8.61
N LYS A 123 6.20 -6.35 8.62
CA LYS A 123 7.28 -7.34 8.53
C LYS A 123 7.20 -8.38 9.66
N GLN A 124 7.02 -7.93 10.90
CA GLN A 124 6.88 -8.82 12.06
C GLN A 124 5.62 -9.69 11.98
N LYS A 125 4.52 -9.17 11.48
CA LYS A 125 3.28 -9.94 11.26
C LYS A 125 3.53 -11.06 10.26
N ILE A 126 4.09 -10.74 9.10
CA ILE A 126 4.38 -11.70 8.02
C ILE A 126 5.34 -12.79 8.49
N SER A 127 6.37 -12.46 9.29
CA SER A 127 7.32 -13.44 9.81
C SER A 127 6.74 -14.40 10.85
N LYS A 128 5.59 -14.08 11.44
CA LYS A 128 4.86 -14.93 12.40
C LYS A 128 3.76 -15.77 11.75
N GLU A 129 3.34 -15.42 10.55
CA GLU A 129 2.34 -16.21 9.81
C GLU A 129 3.01 -17.44 9.18
N GLU A 130 2.26 -18.51 8.97
CA GLU A 130 2.68 -19.64 8.14
C GLU A 130 2.66 -19.23 6.66
N VAL A 131 3.63 -18.42 6.27
CA VAL A 131 3.84 -18.02 4.88
C VAL A 131 4.89 -18.92 4.24
N PRO A 132 4.79 -19.19 2.94
CA PRO A 132 5.85 -19.90 2.21
C PRO A 132 7.21 -19.28 2.49
N GLU A 133 8.29 -20.08 2.59
CA GLU A 133 9.64 -19.61 2.93
C GLU A 133 10.07 -18.40 2.08
N LYS A 134 9.73 -18.44 0.79
CA LYS A 134 9.96 -17.34 -0.18
C LYS A 134 9.27 -16.01 0.15
N TRP A 135 8.34 -15.98 1.12
CA TRP A 135 7.62 -14.78 1.55
C TRP A 135 8.11 -14.24 2.89
N LYS A 136 8.99 -14.98 3.57
CA LYS A 136 9.56 -14.52 4.83
C LYS A 136 10.61 -13.45 4.52
N ALA A 137 10.43 -12.26 5.10
CA ALA A 137 11.43 -11.20 5.01
C ALA A 137 12.55 -11.51 6.01
N GLU A 138 13.80 -11.48 5.55
CA GLU A 138 14.99 -11.51 6.40
C GLU A 138 15.11 -10.24 7.25
#